data_598b0cde9142f17c1d789f5a9b1a4fcc
#
_entry.id   598b0cde9142f17c1d789f5a9b1a4fcc
#
_cell.length_a   1.000
_cell.length_b   1.000
_cell.length_c   1.000
_cell.angle_alpha   90.00
_cell.angle_beta   90.00
_cell.angle_gamma   90.00
#
_symmetry.space_group_name_H-M   'P 1'
#
loop_
_entity.id
_entity.type
_entity.pdbx_description
1 polymer ?
#
loop_
_entity_poly.entity_id
_entity_poly.type
_entity_poly.pdbx_seq_one_letter_code
_entity_poly.pdbx_strand_id
1 'polypeptide(L)'
;INLEDLKEKVSNSLTYRRSEVILEKITQEDLAKYLVRGSDLRGFSVIEGYEREYNDHPSIFHVLGHMGYINSTDVRYFSPRIDNYDAKLWRKVGKSGIERVYENELQGQHGKKYFQRNARGDRRVTTNISPFQEGKELDISIDFQAQKLAYELMDDRKGSVVVIDLNDFSIPVAISTPSISANDLRDISSAQYQDLSLIHI
;
A
#
# COMPACT_ATOMS: atom_id res chain seq x y z
N ILE A 1 8.35 -14.05 -12.39
CA ILE A 1 7.29 -14.90 -11.78
C ILE A 1 7.66 -16.36 -12.04
N ASN A 2 7.58 -17.19 -11.01
CA ASN A 2 7.71 -18.63 -11.20
C ASN A 2 6.46 -19.17 -11.92
N LEU A 3 6.64 -20.12 -12.82
CA LEU A 3 5.55 -20.71 -13.62
C LEU A 3 4.50 -21.41 -12.72
N GLU A 4 4.91 -21.96 -11.59
CA GLU A 4 4.01 -22.63 -10.63
C GLU A 4 3.12 -21.63 -9.92
N ASP A 5 3.67 -20.51 -9.46
CA ASP A 5 2.93 -19.41 -8.84
C ASP A 5 1.90 -18.79 -9.81
N LEU A 6 2.29 -18.63 -11.08
CA LEU A 6 1.36 -18.18 -12.11
C LEU A 6 0.20 -19.16 -12.32
N LYS A 7 0.48 -20.46 -12.39
CA LYS A 7 -0.56 -21.49 -12.52
C LYS A 7 -1.52 -21.50 -11.34
N GLU A 8 -1.00 -21.35 -10.12
CA GLU A 8 -1.82 -21.28 -8.91
C GLU A 8 -2.73 -20.06 -8.94
N LYS A 9 -2.23 -18.88 -9.23
CA LYS A 9 -3.02 -17.65 -9.34
C LYS A 9 -4.10 -17.74 -10.42
N VAL A 10 -3.76 -18.30 -11.58
CA VAL A 10 -4.76 -18.51 -12.65
C VAL A 10 -5.82 -19.52 -12.21
N SER A 11 -5.44 -20.62 -11.57
CA SER A 11 -6.39 -21.62 -11.03
C SER A 11 -7.34 -21.00 -10.00
N ASN A 12 -6.82 -20.21 -9.08
CA ASN A 12 -7.60 -19.48 -8.07
C ASN A 12 -8.56 -18.48 -8.71
N SER A 13 -8.10 -17.73 -9.72
CA SER A 13 -8.95 -16.81 -10.47
C SER A 13 -10.15 -17.53 -11.14
N LEU A 14 -9.91 -18.67 -11.74
CA LEU A 14 -10.95 -19.48 -12.39
C LEU A 14 -11.92 -20.09 -11.36
N THR A 15 -11.39 -20.67 -10.28
CA THR A 15 -12.18 -21.33 -9.23
C THR A 15 -13.11 -20.36 -8.51
N TYR A 16 -12.60 -19.21 -8.14
CA TYR A 16 -13.36 -18.21 -7.38
C TYR A 16 -14.02 -17.14 -8.26
N ARG A 17 -13.87 -17.21 -9.58
CA ARG A 17 -14.40 -16.25 -10.57
C ARG A 17 -14.06 -14.80 -10.24
N ARG A 18 -12.87 -14.56 -9.74
CA ARG A 18 -12.35 -13.23 -9.38
C ARG A 18 -11.06 -12.93 -10.14
N SER A 19 -10.74 -11.63 -10.26
CA SER A 19 -9.47 -11.22 -10.82
C SER A 19 -8.37 -11.37 -9.77
N GLU A 20 -7.23 -11.93 -10.18
CA GLU A 20 -6.04 -12.07 -9.34
C GLU A 20 -4.91 -11.18 -9.87
N VAL A 21 -4.20 -10.52 -8.97
CA VAL A 21 -3.04 -9.71 -9.34
C VAL A 21 -1.85 -10.64 -9.57
N ILE A 22 -1.36 -10.64 -10.80
CA ILE A 22 -0.23 -11.49 -11.19
C ILE A 22 1.08 -10.74 -10.99
N LEU A 23 1.15 -9.49 -11.42
CA LEU A 23 2.27 -8.57 -11.25
C LEU A 23 1.75 -7.26 -10.65
N GLU A 24 2.38 -6.80 -9.59
CA GLU A 24 2.00 -5.51 -8.98
C GLU A 24 2.59 -4.32 -9.74
N LYS A 25 3.79 -4.49 -10.30
CA LYS A 25 4.45 -3.46 -11.10
C LYS A 25 4.91 -4.04 -12.43
N ILE A 26 4.69 -3.30 -13.49
CA ILE A 26 5.22 -3.58 -14.81
C ILE A 26 6.02 -2.37 -15.30
N THR A 27 7.09 -2.64 -16.02
CA THR A 27 7.90 -1.57 -16.62
C THR A 27 7.19 -0.98 -17.84
N GLN A 28 7.59 0.21 -18.27
CA GLN A 28 7.09 0.80 -19.51
C GLN A 28 7.36 -0.09 -20.74
N GLU A 29 8.48 -0.80 -20.73
CA GLU A 29 8.84 -1.76 -21.78
C GLU A 29 7.87 -2.96 -21.78
N ASP A 30 7.54 -3.50 -20.60
CA ASP A 30 6.61 -4.62 -20.50
C ASP A 30 5.19 -4.20 -20.86
N LEU A 31 4.79 -2.98 -20.50
CA LEU A 31 3.53 -2.40 -20.94
C LEU A 31 3.46 -2.28 -22.45
N ALA A 32 4.52 -1.79 -23.09
CA ALA A 32 4.59 -1.71 -24.54
C ALA A 32 4.49 -3.10 -25.20
N LYS A 33 5.21 -4.10 -24.68
CA LYS A 33 5.11 -5.50 -25.13
C LYS A 33 3.69 -6.05 -24.98
N TYR A 34 3.03 -5.76 -23.87
CA TYR A 34 1.63 -6.14 -23.63
C TYR A 34 0.68 -5.49 -24.64
N LEU A 35 0.83 -4.19 -24.91
CA LEU A 35 -0.02 -3.49 -25.88
C LEU A 35 0.10 -4.04 -27.30
N VAL A 36 1.30 -4.48 -27.69
CA VAL A 36 1.54 -5.09 -29.01
C VAL A 36 0.97 -6.52 -29.10
N ARG A 37 1.07 -7.31 -28.04
CA ARG A 37 0.70 -8.73 -28.01
C ARG A 37 -0.59 -9.02 -27.24
N GLY A 38 -1.30 -7.99 -26.82
CA GLY A 38 -2.47 -8.15 -25.92
C GLY A 38 -3.60 -9.00 -26.51
N SER A 39 -3.70 -9.09 -27.84
CA SER A 39 -4.65 -10.01 -28.50
C SER A 39 -4.40 -11.49 -28.16
N ASP A 40 -3.15 -11.85 -27.87
CA ASP A 40 -2.73 -13.22 -27.58
C ASP A 40 -2.90 -13.55 -26.08
N LEU A 41 -3.00 -12.53 -25.25
CA LEU A 41 -3.12 -12.64 -23.79
C LEU A 41 -4.57 -12.47 -23.32
N ARG A 42 -5.48 -13.24 -23.90
CA ARG A 42 -6.90 -13.22 -23.51
C ARG A 42 -7.08 -13.53 -22.03
N GLY A 43 -7.85 -12.71 -21.33
CA GLY A 43 -8.09 -12.88 -19.89
C GLY A 43 -7.16 -12.08 -18.98
N PHE A 44 -6.10 -11.50 -19.52
CA PHE A 44 -5.23 -10.58 -18.79
C PHE A 44 -5.60 -9.14 -19.10
N SER A 45 -5.43 -8.28 -18.13
CA SER A 45 -5.62 -6.83 -18.30
C SER A 45 -4.60 -6.08 -17.45
N VAL A 46 -4.10 -5.00 -18.00
CA VAL A 46 -3.30 -4.03 -17.24
C VAL A 46 -4.26 -3.01 -16.65
N ILE A 47 -4.08 -2.72 -15.38
CA ILE A 47 -4.86 -1.72 -14.63
C ILE A 47 -3.88 -0.67 -14.16
N GLU A 48 -4.16 0.59 -14.44
CA GLU A 48 -3.45 1.71 -13.84
C GLU A 48 -3.78 1.75 -12.35
N GLY A 49 -2.76 1.92 -11.54
CA GLY A 49 -2.88 2.06 -10.09
C GLY A 49 -1.93 3.14 -9.60
N TYR A 50 -2.22 3.66 -8.43
CA TYR A 50 -1.36 4.58 -7.72
C TYR A 50 -0.71 3.82 -6.57
N GLU A 51 0.55 4.10 -6.32
CA GLU A 51 1.31 3.55 -5.22
C GLU A 51 1.84 4.71 -4.38
N ARG A 52 1.77 4.56 -3.07
CA ARG A 52 2.39 5.50 -2.15
C ARG A 52 3.89 5.28 -2.18
N GLU A 53 4.63 6.34 -2.37
CA GLU A 53 6.08 6.37 -2.31
C GLU A 53 6.49 7.00 -0.98
N TYR A 54 7.37 6.34 -0.27
CA TYR A 54 7.89 6.80 1.02
C TYR A 54 9.31 7.28 0.88
N ASN A 55 9.68 8.20 1.76
CA ASN A 55 11.08 8.51 1.95
C ASN A 55 11.81 7.26 2.45
N ASP A 56 12.82 6.83 1.71
CA ASP A 56 13.48 5.54 1.93
C ASP A 56 14.54 5.65 3.04
N HIS A 57 14.06 5.87 4.27
CA HIS A 57 14.94 5.91 5.43
C HIS A 57 14.26 5.23 6.64
N PRO A 58 15.00 4.35 7.37
CA PRO A 58 14.44 3.62 8.51
C PRO A 58 13.90 4.52 9.63
N SER A 59 14.46 5.72 9.81
CA SER A 59 14.10 6.62 10.91
C SER A 59 12.60 6.98 10.95
N ILE A 60 11.92 6.97 9.81
CA ILE A 60 10.52 7.44 9.72
C ILE A 60 9.49 6.31 9.80
N PHE A 61 9.93 5.05 9.70
CA PHE A 61 9.04 3.89 9.60
C PHE A 61 8.01 3.80 10.73
N HIS A 62 8.44 3.97 11.97
CA HIS A 62 7.54 3.84 13.13
C HIS A 62 6.48 4.95 13.20
N VAL A 63 6.77 6.13 12.66
CA VAL A 63 5.83 7.25 12.59
C VAL A 63 4.87 7.06 11.42
N LEU A 64 5.38 6.83 10.22
CA LEU A 64 4.55 6.62 9.04
C LEU A 64 3.73 5.33 9.13
N GLY A 65 4.33 4.27 9.65
CA GLY A 65 3.75 2.94 9.60
C GLY A 65 3.95 2.28 8.23
N HIS A 66 3.08 1.35 7.92
CA HIS A 66 3.17 0.59 6.67
C HIS A 66 1.80 0.24 6.11
N MET A 67 1.78 -0.07 4.84
CA MET A 67 0.60 -0.59 4.14
C MET A 67 0.62 -2.11 4.03
N GLY A 68 -0.54 -2.72 4.06
CA GLY A 68 -0.69 -4.14 3.83
C GLY A 68 -2.06 -4.47 3.25
N TYR A 69 -2.22 -5.70 2.79
CA TYR A 69 -3.51 -6.15 2.27
C TYR A 69 -4.59 -6.12 3.34
N ILE A 70 -5.78 -5.69 2.94
CA ILE A 70 -6.95 -5.61 3.83
C ILE A 70 -7.32 -6.98 4.38
N ASN A 71 -7.64 -7.02 5.65
CA ASN A 71 -8.18 -8.19 6.34
C ASN A 71 -9.52 -7.87 7.03
N SER A 72 -10.13 -8.86 7.66
CA SER A 72 -11.42 -8.69 8.35
C SER A 72 -11.40 -7.68 9.51
N THR A 73 -10.26 -7.54 10.18
CA THR A 73 -10.07 -6.56 11.26
C THR A 73 -10.04 -5.14 10.70
N ASP A 74 -9.36 -4.95 9.58
CA ASP A 74 -9.31 -3.66 8.89
C ASP A 74 -10.68 -3.24 8.39
N VAL A 75 -11.44 -4.17 7.80
CA VAL A 75 -12.82 -3.92 7.38
C VAL A 75 -13.67 -3.40 8.56
N ARG A 76 -13.55 -4.04 9.71
CA ARG A 76 -14.29 -3.62 10.93
C ARG A 76 -13.84 -2.25 11.41
N TYR A 77 -12.56 -1.92 11.27
CA TYR A 77 -12.01 -0.64 11.69
C TYR A 77 -12.40 0.49 10.73
N PHE A 78 -12.27 0.30 9.42
CA PHE A 78 -12.47 1.34 8.42
C PHE A 78 -13.91 1.51 7.96
N SER A 79 -14.73 0.44 7.93
CA SER A 79 -16.10 0.49 7.45
C SER A 79 -16.96 1.60 8.09
N PRO A 80 -16.88 1.89 9.39
CA PRO A 80 -17.63 3.00 10.01
C PRO A 80 -16.97 4.37 9.80
N ARG A 81 -15.74 4.44 9.27
CA ARG A 81 -14.92 5.68 9.19
C ARG A 81 -14.75 6.18 7.77
N ILE A 82 -14.93 5.33 6.79
CA ILE A 82 -14.77 5.66 5.37
C ILE A 82 -16.08 5.42 4.64
N ASP A 83 -16.65 6.47 4.08
CA ASP A 83 -17.87 6.38 3.30
C ASP A 83 -17.67 5.50 2.05
N ASN A 84 -18.66 4.64 1.79
CA ASN A 84 -18.62 3.69 0.66
C ASN A 84 -17.40 2.76 0.64
N TYR A 85 -16.87 2.42 1.82
CA TYR A 85 -15.75 1.50 1.94
C TYR A 85 -16.10 0.12 1.37
N ASP A 86 -15.52 -0.22 0.22
CA ASP A 86 -15.74 -1.51 -0.44
C ASP A 86 -14.58 -2.47 -0.14
N ALA A 87 -14.78 -3.30 0.87
CA ALA A 87 -13.82 -4.32 1.28
C ALA A 87 -13.62 -5.44 0.23
N LYS A 88 -14.45 -5.50 -0.80
CA LYS A 88 -14.32 -6.51 -1.87
C LYS A 88 -13.27 -6.13 -2.90
N LEU A 89 -12.87 -4.86 -2.92
CA LEU A 89 -11.77 -4.44 -3.75
C LEU A 89 -10.46 -4.88 -3.08
N TRP A 90 -9.68 -5.63 -3.82
CA TRP A 90 -8.30 -5.97 -3.44
C TRP A 90 -7.48 -4.71 -3.29
N ARG A 91 -7.20 -4.36 -2.04
CA ARG A 91 -6.52 -3.13 -1.81
C ARG A 91 -5.62 -3.22 -0.57
N LYS A 92 -4.52 -2.50 -0.65
CA LYS A 92 -3.66 -2.23 0.49
C LYS A 92 -4.26 -1.09 1.30
N VAL A 93 -4.15 -1.19 2.61
CA VAL A 93 -4.59 -0.16 3.58
C VAL A 93 -3.49 0.07 4.60
N GLY A 94 -3.50 1.22 5.24
CA GLY A 94 -2.61 1.51 6.35
C GLY A 94 -2.84 0.53 7.52
N LYS A 95 -1.77 -0.12 7.95
CA LYS A 95 -1.80 -1.10 9.05
C LYS A 95 -1.40 -0.49 10.38
N SER A 96 -0.56 0.51 10.36
CA SER A 96 -0.02 1.19 11.54
C SER A 96 0.32 2.65 11.25
N GLY A 97 0.64 3.40 12.29
CA GLY A 97 1.13 4.76 12.20
C GLY A 97 0.16 5.74 11.54
N ILE A 98 0.72 6.77 10.96
CA ILE A 98 0.01 7.82 10.22
C ILE A 98 -0.81 7.22 9.07
N GLU A 99 -0.26 6.24 8.37
CA GLU A 99 -0.95 5.53 7.28
C GLU A 99 -2.30 4.96 7.70
N ARG A 100 -2.40 4.41 8.90
CA ARG A 100 -3.65 3.87 9.42
C ARG A 100 -4.62 4.95 9.89
N VAL A 101 -4.10 5.97 10.56
CA VAL A 101 -4.95 7.01 11.16
C VAL A 101 -5.56 7.89 10.08
N TYR A 102 -4.78 8.25 9.07
CA TYR A 102 -5.16 9.15 7.99
C TYR A 102 -5.48 8.43 6.67
N GLU A 103 -5.78 7.13 6.73
CA GLU A 103 -6.14 6.35 5.53
C GLU A 103 -7.25 7.00 4.71
N ASN A 104 -8.26 7.60 5.37
CA ASN A 104 -9.38 8.24 4.70
C ASN A 104 -8.96 9.43 3.83
N GLU A 105 -8.00 10.22 4.31
CA GLU A 105 -7.45 11.38 3.60
C GLU A 105 -6.47 10.96 2.51
N LEU A 106 -5.59 10.00 2.86
CA LEU A 106 -4.48 9.58 2.00
C LEU A 106 -4.91 8.69 0.83
N GLN A 107 -6.03 7.97 0.96
CA GLN A 107 -6.47 6.96 0.00
C GLN A 107 -7.01 7.52 -1.30
N GLY A 108 -7.63 8.71 -1.28
CA GLY A 108 -8.42 9.23 -2.38
C GLY A 108 -9.70 8.43 -2.67
N GLN A 109 -10.30 8.68 -3.81
CA GLN A 109 -11.52 7.99 -4.24
C GLN A 109 -11.25 7.11 -5.45
N HIS A 110 -11.65 5.84 -5.34
CA HIS A 110 -11.50 4.91 -6.44
C HIS A 110 -12.37 5.26 -7.64
N GLY A 111 -11.77 5.27 -8.82
CA GLY A 111 -12.50 5.33 -10.07
C GLY A 111 -13.37 4.09 -10.28
N LYS A 112 -14.53 4.26 -10.94
CA LYS A 112 -15.43 3.16 -11.27
C LYS A 112 -15.58 3.06 -12.79
N LYS A 113 -15.31 1.85 -13.33
CA LYS A 113 -15.56 1.52 -14.74
C LYS A 113 -16.68 0.49 -14.81
N TYR A 114 -17.75 0.77 -15.53
CA TYR A 114 -18.83 -0.17 -15.75
C TYR A 114 -18.63 -0.91 -17.07
N PHE A 115 -18.79 -2.21 -17.04
CA PHE A 115 -18.73 -3.06 -18.22
C PHE A 115 -20.06 -3.73 -18.47
N GLN A 116 -20.60 -3.60 -19.67
CA GLN A 116 -21.68 -4.46 -20.11
C GLN A 116 -21.10 -5.74 -20.69
N ARG A 117 -21.69 -6.89 -20.32
CA ARG A 117 -21.35 -8.18 -20.94
C ARG A 117 -22.50 -8.57 -21.87
N ASN A 118 -22.16 -8.97 -23.09
CA ASN A 118 -23.12 -9.63 -23.96
C ASN A 118 -23.34 -11.10 -23.53
N ALA A 119 -24.31 -11.77 -24.15
CA ALA A 119 -24.60 -13.18 -23.87
C ALA A 119 -23.43 -14.13 -24.17
N ARG A 120 -22.45 -13.69 -24.97
CA ARG A 120 -21.22 -14.43 -25.29
C ARG A 120 -20.08 -14.18 -24.32
N GLY A 121 -20.29 -13.27 -23.32
CA GLY A 121 -19.28 -12.95 -22.32
C GLY A 121 -18.32 -11.82 -22.71
N ASP A 122 -18.44 -11.25 -23.91
CA ASP A 122 -17.59 -10.14 -24.33
C ASP A 122 -17.91 -8.88 -23.53
N ARG A 123 -16.89 -8.19 -23.08
CA ARG A 123 -17.02 -6.93 -22.34
C ARG A 123 -17.08 -5.75 -23.29
N ARG A 124 -18.11 -4.93 -23.19
CA ARG A 124 -18.14 -3.60 -23.78
C ARG A 124 -18.00 -2.56 -22.68
N VAL A 125 -17.10 -1.62 -22.88
CA VAL A 125 -16.94 -0.48 -21.97
C VAL A 125 -18.17 0.42 -22.12
N THR A 126 -18.91 0.64 -21.05
CA THR A 126 -19.97 1.67 -21.01
C THR A 126 -19.37 3.01 -20.61
N THR A 127 -19.97 4.07 -21.11
CA THR A 127 -19.49 5.46 -21.09
C THR A 127 -19.42 6.12 -19.69
N ASN A 128 -19.87 5.46 -18.64
CA ASN A 128 -19.82 6.01 -17.28
C ASN A 128 -18.53 5.60 -16.58
N ILE A 129 -17.49 6.38 -16.77
CA ILE A 129 -16.21 6.24 -16.06
C ILE A 129 -16.20 7.35 -15.01
N SER A 130 -16.21 6.98 -13.73
CA SER A 130 -15.83 7.89 -12.67
C SER A 130 -14.30 7.88 -12.60
N PRO A 131 -13.62 9.00 -12.81
CA PRO A 131 -12.16 9.03 -12.70
C PRO A 131 -11.73 8.78 -11.26
N PHE A 132 -10.51 8.30 -11.09
CA PHE A 132 -9.84 8.25 -9.81
C PHE A 132 -9.59 9.69 -9.32
N GLN A 133 -9.77 9.92 -8.03
CA GLN A 133 -9.38 11.15 -7.37
C GLN A 133 -8.25 10.84 -6.40
N GLU A 134 -7.15 11.57 -6.52
CA GLU A 134 -5.99 11.42 -5.65
C GLU A 134 -6.34 11.73 -4.20
N GLY A 135 -5.62 11.10 -3.27
CA GLY A 135 -5.70 11.43 -1.86
C GLY A 135 -5.10 12.81 -1.58
N LYS A 136 -5.34 13.30 -0.38
CA LYS A 136 -4.78 14.57 0.07
C LYS A 136 -3.32 14.38 0.48
N GLU A 137 -2.51 15.39 0.24
CA GLU A 137 -1.21 15.49 0.87
C GLU A 137 -1.39 15.75 2.37
N LEU A 138 -0.50 15.20 3.16
CA LEU A 138 -0.49 15.34 4.61
C LEU A 138 0.85 15.89 5.07
N ASP A 139 0.84 17.13 5.58
CA ASP A 139 2.00 17.72 6.23
C ASP A 139 2.08 17.27 7.68
N ILE A 140 3.27 16.83 8.07
CA ILE A 140 3.55 16.40 9.45
C ILE A 140 4.66 17.24 10.05
N SER A 141 4.68 17.35 11.39
CA SER A 141 5.65 18.17 12.12
C SER A 141 7.07 17.57 12.20
N ILE A 142 7.28 16.37 11.66
CA ILE A 142 8.58 15.72 11.69
C ILE A 142 9.58 16.46 10.82
N ASP A 143 10.68 16.88 11.43
CA ASP A 143 11.86 17.36 10.71
C ASP A 143 12.69 16.15 10.27
N PHE A 144 12.68 15.88 8.97
CA PHE A 144 13.34 14.69 8.43
C PHE A 144 14.87 14.68 8.67
N GLN A 145 15.52 15.83 8.66
CA GLN A 145 16.95 15.89 8.88
C GLN A 145 17.30 15.62 10.35
N ALA A 146 16.55 16.23 11.28
CA ALA A 146 16.70 15.97 12.70
C ALA A 146 16.35 14.51 13.05
N GLN A 147 15.30 13.96 12.42
CA GLN A 147 14.90 12.56 12.57
C GLN A 147 16.01 11.59 12.15
N LYS A 148 16.62 11.85 10.99
CA LYS A 148 17.73 11.06 10.46
C LYS A 148 18.95 11.12 11.38
N LEU A 149 19.35 12.33 11.79
CA LEU A 149 20.47 12.51 12.70
C LEU A 149 20.24 11.79 14.03
N ALA A 150 19.06 11.91 14.61
CA ALA A 150 18.73 11.23 15.86
C ALA A 150 18.80 9.69 15.70
N TYR A 151 18.35 9.17 14.55
CA TYR A 151 18.45 7.74 14.25
C TYR A 151 19.92 7.28 14.15
N GLU A 152 20.76 8.02 13.44
CA GLU A 152 22.18 7.72 13.29
C GLU A 152 22.92 7.75 14.66
N LEU A 153 22.54 8.68 15.54
CA LEU A 153 23.12 8.78 16.91
C LEU A 153 22.68 7.64 17.83
N MET A 154 21.55 7.00 17.56
CA MET A 154 21.15 5.79 18.29
C MET A 154 22.07 4.61 18.00
N ASP A 155 22.72 4.60 16.82
CA ASP A 155 23.57 3.50 16.41
C ASP A 155 22.80 2.16 16.56
N ASP A 156 23.44 1.09 16.98
CA ASP A 156 22.79 -0.22 17.22
C ASP A 156 22.04 -0.31 18.57
N ARG A 157 21.86 0.78 19.29
CA ARG A 157 21.16 0.77 20.59
C ARG A 157 19.66 0.58 20.39
N LYS A 158 19.04 -0.25 21.22
CA LYS A 158 17.59 -0.41 21.26
C LYS A 158 16.97 0.66 22.14
N GLY A 159 15.96 1.36 21.64
CA GLY A 159 15.29 2.40 22.39
C GLY A 159 14.50 3.37 21.51
N SER A 160 14.03 4.44 22.11
CA SER A 160 13.30 5.49 21.41
C SER A 160 13.73 6.87 21.87
N VAL A 161 13.65 7.86 20.97
CA VAL A 161 13.86 9.27 21.26
C VAL A 161 12.68 10.06 20.71
N VAL A 162 12.12 10.92 21.55
CA VAL A 162 11.06 11.86 21.16
C VAL A 162 11.51 13.26 21.58
N VAL A 163 11.43 14.19 20.63
CA VAL A 163 11.69 15.62 20.87
C VAL A 163 10.38 16.36 20.69
N ILE A 164 10.07 17.24 21.63
CA ILE A 164 8.87 18.08 21.63
C ILE A 164 9.32 19.54 21.67
N ASP A 165 8.84 20.35 20.72
CA ASP A 165 9.00 21.80 20.81
C ASP A 165 8.01 22.36 21.85
N LEU A 166 8.52 23.08 22.85
CA LEU A 166 7.70 23.62 23.93
C LEU A 166 6.95 24.90 23.56
N ASN A 167 7.20 25.47 22.38
CA ASN A 167 6.50 26.66 21.92
C ASN A 167 5.14 26.32 21.31
N ASP A 168 5.09 25.27 20.50
CA ASP A 168 3.88 24.87 19.74
C ASP A 168 3.46 23.42 19.98
N PHE A 169 4.19 22.70 20.83
CA PHE A 169 4.00 21.28 21.16
C PHE A 169 4.09 20.34 19.95
N SER A 170 4.71 20.78 18.87
CA SER A 170 5.02 19.91 17.74
C SER A 170 6.06 18.85 18.11
N ILE A 171 6.09 17.77 17.34
CA ILE A 171 7.06 16.67 17.54
C ILE A 171 7.98 16.61 16.32
N PRO A 172 9.11 17.34 16.32
CA PRO A 172 10.05 17.30 15.20
C PRO A 172 10.83 15.98 15.09
N VAL A 173 10.97 15.23 16.19
CA VAL A 173 11.67 13.94 16.19
C VAL A 173 10.90 12.92 17.00
N ALA A 174 10.66 11.75 16.36
CA ALA A 174 10.10 10.57 17.02
C ALA A 174 10.69 9.32 16.36
N ILE A 175 11.73 8.76 16.95
CA ILE A 175 12.40 7.56 16.45
C ILE A 175 12.29 6.40 17.41
N SER A 176 12.36 5.20 16.85
CA SER A 176 12.50 3.97 17.59
C SER A 176 13.47 3.05 16.85
N THR A 177 14.34 2.38 17.58
CA THR A 177 15.34 1.45 17.05
C THR A 177 15.23 0.08 17.75
N PRO A 178 15.41 -1.02 16.99
CA PRO A 178 15.71 -1.12 15.56
C PRO A 178 14.54 -0.72 14.69
N SER A 179 14.82 -0.32 13.45
CA SER A 179 13.83 0.06 12.45
C SER A 179 14.26 -0.43 11.08
N ILE A 180 13.35 -0.41 10.13
CA ILE A 180 13.58 -0.76 8.72
C ILE A 180 13.01 0.32 7.82
N SER A 181 13.40 0.31 6.55
CA SER A 181 12.69 1.12 5.56
C SER A 181 11.28 0.58 5.30
N ALA A 182 10.31 1.48 5.12
CA ALA A 182 8.96 1.10 4.74
C ALA A 182 8.90 0.36 3.39
N ASN A 183 9.88 0.61 2.51
CA ASN A 183 10.00 -0.06 1.23
C ASN A 183 10.51 -1.50 1.36
N ASP A 184 11.37 -1.77 2.37
CA ASP A 184 11.94 -3.10 2.62
C ASP A 184 10.94 -4.07 3.27
N LEU A 185 9.84 -3.56 3.82
CA LEU A 185 8.85 -4.39 4.51
C LEU A 185 8.25 -5.50 3.63
N ARG A 186 8.33 -5.35 2.31
CA ARG A 186 7.82 -6.33 1.35
C ARG A 186 8.59 -7.64 1.36
N ASP A 187 9.87 -7.58 1.71
CA ASP A 187 10.82 -8.67 1.56
C ASP A 187 11.21 -9.33 2.89
N ILE A 188 10.70 -8.81 4.03
CA ILE A 188 11.02 -9.37 5.34
C ILE A 188 10.21 -10.63 5.65
N SER A 189 10.88 -11.58 6.30
CA SER A 189 10.23 -12.79 6.81
C SER A 189 9.33 -12.48 8.02
N SER A 190 8.36 -13.39 8.27
CA SER A 190 7.50 -13.28 9.44
C SER A 190 8.27 -13.23 10.76
N ALA A 191 9.44 -13.88 10.84
CA ALA A 191 10.30 -13.83 12.02
C ALA A 191 10.91 -12.44 12.22
N GLN A 192 11.46 -11.84 11.17
CA GLN A 192 11.99 -10.47 11.22
C GLN A 192 10.90 -9.44 11.57
N TYR A 193 9.68 -9.62 11.04
CA TYR A 193 8.56 -8.78 11.41
C TYR A 193 8.18 -8.92 12.88
N GLN A 194 8.23 -10.13 13.45
CA GLN A 194 7.98 -10.35 14.87
C GLN A 194 9.03 -9.69 15.74
N ASP A 195 10.31 -9.77 15.37
CA ASP A 195 11.39 -9.10 16.10
C ASP A 195 11.20 -7.59 16.16
N LEU A 196 10.78 -6.97 15.04
CA LEU A 196 10.43 -5.55 15.00
C LEU A 196 9.17 -5.23 15.83
N SER A 197 8.19 -6.13 15.86
CA SER A 197 6.94 -5.96 16.60
C SER A 197 7.11 -6.11 18.11
N LEU A 198 8.03 -6.97 18.57
CA LEU A 198 8.27 -7.20 20.00
C LEU A 198 8.95 -6.02 20.72
N ILE A 199 9.50 -5.06 19.98
CA ILE A 199 10.16 -3.89 20.55
C ILE A 199 9.15 -2.82 20.98
N HIS A 200 7.90 -2.94 20.55
CA HIS A 200 6.81 -2.00 20.86
C HIS A 200 5.91 -2.44 22.03
N ILE A 201 6.30 -3.45 22.75
CA ILE A 201 5.54 -3.89 23.93
C ILE A 201 6.02 -3.15 25.18
#